data_eec77f88c3f9e4a3da9ef90b4d026f5e
#
_entry.id   eec77f88c3f9e4a3da9ef90b4d026f5e
#
_cell.length_a   1.000
_cell.length_b   1.000
_cell.length_c   1.000
_cell.angle_alpha   90.00
_cell.angle_beta   90.00
_cell.angle_gamma   90.00
#
_symmetry.space_group_name_H-M   'P 1'
#
loop_
_entity.id
_entity.type
_entity.pdbx_description
1 polymer ?
#
loop_
_entity_poly.entity_id
_entity_poly.type
_entity_poly.pdbx_seq_one_letter_code
_entity_poly.pdbx_strand_id
1 'polypeptide(L)'
;MKTTILILSIIVLFSSNSVLAKTINGKPRIIDGDTIHIKSNKIRLHGIDAPETKQTCKIDNEEWYCGKQSTKELKKLISNQKVKCITNDVDIYNRFVAICYVNEININQWMVENGWAIAYRYYSTDYIVEEKHARDNKLGIWKSDFMKPYAYRQQNKK
;
A
#
# COMPACT_ATOMS: atom_id res chain seq x y z
N MET A 1 -15.31 69.94 -12.83
CA MET A 1 -15.89 68.73 -12.20
C MET A 1 -14.88 67.58 -12.36
N LYS A 2 -14.22 67.17 -11.28
CA LYS A 2 -13.27 66.05 -11.27
C LYS A 2 -14.00 64.80 -10.73
N THR A 3 -14.22 63.81 -11.59
CA THR A 3 -14.89 62.57 -11.22
C THR A 3 -13.85 61.61 -10.64
N THR A 4 -13.93 61.36 -9.34
CA THR A 4 -13.04 60.38 -8.65
C THR A 4 -13.64 59.00 -8.81
N ILE A 5 -12.97 58.11 -9.56
CA ILE A 5 -13.35 56.70 -9.70
C ILE A 5 -12.78 55.93 -8.51
N LEU A 6 -13.65 55.41 -7.66
CA LEU A 6 -13.31 54.56 -6.51
C LEU A 6 -13.19 53.10 -7.01
N ILE A 7 -11.98 52.60 -7.12
CA ILE A 7 -11.74 51.19 -7.48
C ILE A 7 -11.88 50.33 -6.20
N LEU A 8 -12.98 49.59 -6.12
CA LEU A 8 -13.23 48.62 -5.05
C LEU A 8 -12.48 47.31 -5.34
N SER A 9 -11.34 47.10 -4.70
CA SER A 9 -10.58 45.86 -4.78
C SER A 9 -11.28 44.74 -4.01
N ILE A 10 -11.88 43.77 -4.70
CA ILE A 10 -12.45 42.58 -4.11
C ILE A 10 -11.30 41.61 -3.80
N ILE A 11 -10.93 41.47 -2.54
CA ILE A 11 -9.99 40.43 -2.07
C ILE A 11 -10.76 39.12 -1.98
N VAL A 12 -10.53 38.21 -2.95
CA VAL A 12 -11.05 36.85 -2.90
C VAL A 12 -10.13 36.02 -1.99
N LEU A 13 -10.59 35.76 -0.78
CA LEU A 13 -9.93 34.82 0.16
C LEU A 13 -10.13 33.38 -0.33
N PHE A 14 -9.09 32.82 -0.96
CA PHE A 14 -9.03 31.38 -1.23
C PHE A 14 -8.82 30.64 0.10
N SER A 15 -9.88 30.09 0.67
CA SER A 15 -9.79 29.13 1.77
C SER A 15 -9.18 27.83 1.25
N SER A 16 -7.90 27.62 1.47
CA SER A 16 -7.23 26.34 1.22
C SER A 16 -7.74 25.32 2.24
N ASN A 17 -8.66 24.45 1.83
CA ASN A 17 -9.04 23.28 2.63
C ASN A 17 -7.86 22.30 2.64
N SER A 18 -7.00 22.41 3.65
CA SER A 18 -5.97 21.39 3.91
C SER A 18 -6.68 20.12 4.38
N VAL A 19 -6.71 19.10 3.53
CA VAL A 19 -7.11 17.75 3.94
C VAL A 19 -6.09 17.26 4.96
N LEU A 20 -6.48 17.23 6.24
CA LEU A 20 -5.60 16.79 7.31
C LEU A 20 -5.41 15.27 7.22
N ALA A 21 -4.16 14.81 7.00
CA ALA A 21 -3.84 13.41 6.96
C ALA A 21 -4.21 12.74 8.31
N LYS A 22 -4.98 11.65 8.25
CA LYS A 22 -5.38 10.88 9.43
C LYS A 22 -4.27 9.91 9.81
N THR A 23 -3.93 9.87 11.10
CA THR A 23 -2.99 8.89 11.66
C THR A 23 -3.74 7.81 12.43
N ILE A 24 -3.47 6.54 12.11
CA ILE A 24 -4.04 5.36 12.77
C ILE A 24 -2.90 4.57 13.40
N ASN A 25 -2.95 4.38 14.73
CA ASN A 25 -1.92 3.69 15.49
C ASN A 25 -2.49 2.49 16.26
N GLY A 26 -1.73 1.41 16.31
CA GLY A 26 -2.08 0.24 17.14
C GLY A 26 -1.41 -1.05 16.70
N LYS A 27 -1.64 -2.13 17.46
CA LYS A 27 -1.23 -3.47 17.05
C LYS A 27 -2.15 -3.95 15.94
N PRO A 28 -1.63 -4.36 14.77
CA PRO A 28 -2.46 -4.81 13.67
C PRO A 28 -2.78 -6.29 13.78
N ARG A 29 -3.93 -6.68 13.25
CA ARG A 29 -4.23 -8.02 12.77
C ARG A 29 -3.90 -8.07 11.29
N ILE A 30 -2.98 -8.93 10.88
CA ILE A 30 -2.57 -9.09 9.49
C ILE A 30 -3.59 -9.98 8.78
N ILE A 31 -4.11 -9.52 7.64
CA ILE A 31 -5.09 -10.24 6.81
C ILE A 31 -4.35 -10.99 5.70
N ASP A 32 -3.56 -10.25 4.92
CA ASP A 32 -2.71 -10.74 3.83
C ASP A 32 -1.46 -9.87 3.72
N GLY A 33 -0.72 -9.95 2.58
CA GLY A 33 0.55 -9.24 2.39
C GLY A 33 0.42 -7.72 2.19
N ASP A 34 -0.79 -7.19 2.02
CA ASP A 34 -1.02 -5.76 1.80
C ASP A 34 -2.26 -5.19 2.51
N THR A 35 -2.91 -5.99 3.34
CA THR A 35 -4.09 -5.59 4.10
C THR A 35 -3.94 -5.92 5.58
N ILE A 36 -4.11 -4.91 6.43
CA ILE A 36 -4.06 -5.04 7.88
C ILE A 36 -5.27 -4.39 8.53
N HIS A 37 -5.64 -4.84 9.73
CA HIS A 37 -6.66 -4.17 10.53
C HIS A 37 -6.07 -3.67 11.84
N ILE A 38 -6.30 -2.40 12.17
CA ILE A 38 -5.96 -1.80 13.48
C ILE A 38 -7.27 -1.42 14.16
N LYS A 39 -7.64 -2.14 15.23
CA LYS A 39 -8.98 -2.04 15.85
C LYS A 39 -10.07 -2.29 14.79
N SER A 40 -11.02 -1.36 14.62
CA SER A 40 -12.07 -1.39 13.59
C SER A 40 -11.63 -0.89 12.22
N ASN A 41 -10.45 -0.26 12.11
CA ASN A 41 -10.00 0.31 10.85
C ASN A 41 -9.40 -0.78 9.95
N LYS A 42 -9.97 -0.95 8.76
CA LYS A 42 -9.42 -1.75 7.68
C LYS A 42 -8.42 -0.88 6.90
N ILE A 43 -7.22 -1.37 6.66
CA ILE A 43 -6.14 -0.60 6.04
C ILE A 43 -5.57 -1.41 4.87
N ARG A 44 -5.55 -0.79 3.70
CA ARG A 44 -4.85 -1.25 2.50
C ARG A 44 -3.52 -0.52 2.42
N LEU A 45 -2.43 -1.24 2.30
CA LEU A 45 -1.11 -0.64 2.12
C LEU A 45 -1.04 0.03 0.74
N HIS A 46 -0.77 1.34 0.73
CA HIS A 46 -0.72 2.17 -0.47
C HIS A 46 0.38 1.72 -1.44
N GLY A 47 0.08 1.77 -2.74
CA GLY A 47 1.06 1.63 -3.82
C GLY A 47 1.62 0.23 -4.05
N ILE A 48 1.16 -0.79 -3.29
CA ILE A 48 1.63 -2.17 -3.42
C ILE A 48 0.49 -3.15 -3.71
N ASP A 49 0.85 -4.32 -4.27
CA ASP A 49 -0.08 -5.41 -4.54
C ASP A 49 0.62 -6.75 -4.19
N ALA A 50 0.19 -7.37 -3.10
CA ALA A 50 0.76 -8.63 -2.63
C ALA A 50 -0.05 -9.83 -3.17
N PRO A 51 0.58 -11.01 -3.33
CA PRO A 51 -0.14 -12.22 -3.66
C PRO A 51 -1.23 -12.52 -2.62
N GLU A 52 -2.41 -12.92 -3.10
CA GLU A 52 -3.52 -13.35 -2.26
C GLU A 52 -3.10 -14.53 -1.38
N THR A 53 -3.62 -14.63 -0.16
CA THR A 53 -3.20 -15.69 0.81
C THR A 53 -3.26 -17.11 0.22
N LYS A 54 -4.22 -17.37 -0.69
CA LYS A 54 -4.38 -18.69 -1.35
C LYS A 54 -3.60 -18.80 -2.67
N GLN A 55 -2.96 -17.72 -3.12
CA GLN A 55 -2.23 -17.72 -4.37
C GLN A 55 -0.97 -18.58 -4.27
N THR A 56 -0.74 -19.40 -5.31
CA THR A 56 0.47 -20.18 -5.50
C THR A 56 1.33 -19.57 -6.60
N CYS A 57 2.63 -19.83 -6.52
CA CYS A 57 3.65 -19.49 -7.50
C CYS A 57 4.41 -20.77 -7.85
N LYS A 58 5.22 -20.78 -8.91
CA LYS A 58 5.95 -21.97 -9.37
C LYS A 58 7.45 -21.73 -9.40
N ILE A 59 8.22 -22.70 -8.85
CA ILE A 59 9.67 -22.79 -9.00
C ILE A 59 9.94 -24.17 -9.62
N ASP A 60 10.57 -24.21 -10.79
CA ASP A 60 10.89 -25.46 -11.49
C ASP A 60 9.67 -26.38 -11.66
N ASN A 61 8.50 -25.80 -11.98
CA ASN A 61 7.19 -26.44 -12.07
C ASN A 61 6.59 -26.93 -10.74
N GLU A 62 7.25 -26.78 -9.62
CA GLU A 62 6.69 -27.08 -8.30
C GLU A 62 5.95 -25.89 -7.72
N GLU A 63 4.73 -26.13 -7.21
CA GLU A 63 3.92 -25.08 -6.58
C GLU A 63 4.35 -24.81 -5.14
N TRP A 64 4.38 -23.53 -4.78
CA TRP A 64 4.55 -23.10 -3.40
C TRP A 64 3.58 -21.95 -3.05
N TYR A 65 3.18 -21.86 -1.80
CA TYR A 65 2.20 -20.91 -1.32
C TYR A 65 2.82 -19.52 -1.11
N CYS A 66 3.11 -18.81 -2.21
CA CYS A 66 3.74 -17.49 -2.17
C CYS A 66 2.89 -16.43 -1.44
N GLY A 67 1.56 -16.49 -1.54
CA GLY A 67 0.67 -15.60 -0.80
C GLY A 67 0.71 -15.82 0.72
N LYS A 68 0.76 -17.08 1.17
CA LYS A 68 0.98 -17.38 2.60
C LYS A 68 2.34 -16.89 3.08
N GLN A 69 3.37 -17.03 2.24
CA GLN A 69 4.72 -16.58 2.60
C GLN A 69 4.80 -15.06 2.67
N SER A 70 4.21 -14.32 1.71
CA SER A 70 4.11 -12.86 1.77
C SER A 70 3.43 -12.41 3.07
N THR A 71 2.29 -12.99 3.42
CA THR A 71 1.59 -12.71 4.69
C THR A 71 2.47 -13.00 5.92
N LYS A 72 3.24 -14.11 5.87
CA LYS A 72 4.15 -14.51 6.96
C LYS A 72 5.30 -13.51 7.13
N GLU A 73 5.86 -13.03 6.03
CA GLU A 73 6.96 -12.06 6.09
C GLU A 73 6.49 -10.69 6.61
N LEU A 74 5.29 -10.24 6.24
CA LEU A 74 4.68 -9.06 6.85
C LEU A 74 4.48 -9.24 8.37
N LYS A 75 4.02 -10.42 8.81
CA LYS A 75 3.90 -10.74 10.25
C LYS A 75 5.24 -10.72 10.96
N LYS A 76 6.30 -11.23 10.36
CA LYS A 76 7.66 -11.21 10.88
C LYS A 76 8.17 -9.79 11.03
N LEU A 77 8.03 -8.95 9.99
CA LEU A 77 8.47 -7.55 10.00
C LEU A 77 7.81 -6.80 11.16
N ILE A 78 6.50 -6.96 11.32
CA ILE A 78 5.74 -6.26 12.36
C ILE A 78 6.01 -6.84 13.75
N SER A 79 6.26 -8.15 13.86
CA SER A 79 6.67 -8.83 15.10
C SER A 79 5.89 -8.40 16.35
N ASN A 80 4.55 -8.39 16.28
CA ASN A 80 3.65 -8.02 17.38
C ASN A 80 3.80 -6.55 17.88
N GLN A 81 4.48 -5.68 17.15
CA GLN A 81 4.69 -4.28 17.49
C GLN A 81 3.49 -3.42 17.07
N LYS A 82 3.46 -2.17 17.57
CA LYS A 82 2.49 -1.18 17.10
C LYS A 82 2.93 -0.66 15.73
N VAL A 83 1.96 -0.44 14.86
CA VAL A 83 2.13 0.15 13.53
C VAL A 83 1.49 1.53 13.53
N LYS A 84 2.14 2.48 12.88
CA LYS A 84 1.63 3.82 12.58
C LYS A 84 1.31 3.91 11.10
N CYS A 85 0.05 4.16 10.75
CA CYS A 85 -0.39 4.36 9.37
C CYS A 85 -0.85 5.81 9.17
N ILE A 86 -0.40 6.42 8.07
CA ILE A 86 -0.78 7.78 7.66
C ILE A 86 -1.60 7.66 6.39
N THR A 87 -2.82 8.21 6.42
CA THR A 87 -3.77 8.13 5.31
C THR A 87 -4.52 9.44 5.12
N ASN A 88 -4.86 9.73 3.87
CA ASN A 88 -5.76 10.80 3.46
C ASN A 88 -6.84 10.31 2.49
N ASP A 89 -6.90 8.98 2.26
CA ASP A 89 -7.79 8.38 1.27
C ASP A 89 -8.50 7.13 1.79
N VAL A 90 -9.66 6.82 1.21
CA VAL A 90 -10.46 5.62 1.50
C VAL A 90 -10.90 5.01 0.17
N ASP A 91 -10.67 3.72 -0.01
CA ASP A 91 -11.07 3.02 -1.22
C ASP A 91 -12.57 2.67 -1.27
N ILE A 92 -13.02 2.17 -2.42
CA ILE A 92 -14.43 1.77 -2.65
C ILE A 92 -14.92 0.64 -1.74
N TYR A 93 -14.01 -0.07 -1.05
CA TYR A 93 -14.32 -1.13 -0.08
C TYR A 93 -14.29 -0.61 1.36
N ASN A 94 -14.25 0.72 1.54
CA ASN A 94 -14.18 1.39 2.84
C ASN A 94 -12.95 0.99 3.66
N ARG A 95 -11.78 0.85 2.98
CA ARG A 95 -10.47 0.66 3.60
C ARG A 95 -9.68 1.96 3.51
N PHE A 96 -9.00 2.34 4.57
CA PHE A 96 -8.03 3.43 4.54
C PHE A 96 -6.83 3.02 3.69
N VAL A 97 -6.53 3.78 2.65
CA VAL A 97 -5.32 3.58 1.83
C VAL A 97 -4.18 4.35 2.50
N ALA A 98 -3.17 3.64 3.00
CA ALA A 98 -2.19 4.24 3.89
C ALA A 98 -0.74 3.79 3.63
N ILE A 99 0.19 4.69 3.96
CA ILE A 99 1.60 4.34 4.16
C ILE A 99 1.77 4.02 5.65
N CYS A 100 2.29 2.82 5.94
CA CYS A 100 2.40 2.30 7.28
C CYS A 100 3.86 2.08 7.70
N TYR A 101 4.13 2.26 8.99
CA TYR A 101 5.47 2.20 9.56
C TYR A 101 5.50 1.33 10.81
N VAL A 102 6.57 0.55 10.97
CA VAL A 102 6.93 -0.14 12.21
C VAL A 102 8.38 0.22 12.54
N ASN A 103 8.65 0.77 13.73
CA ASN A 103 9.99 1.26 14.12
C ASN A 103 10.67 2.09 13.01
N GLU A 104 9.94 3.05 12.45
CA GLU A 104 10.39 3.93 11.35
C GLU A 104 10.62 3.24 10.00
N ILE A 105 10.54 1.90 9.91
CA ILE A 105 10.59 1.16 8.65
C ILE A 105 9.27 1.36 7.90
N ASN A 106 9.34 1.88 6.67
CA ASN A 106 8.20 1.92 5.75
C ASN A 106 7.84 0.49 5.33
N ILE A 107 6.72 -0.03 5.84
CA ILE A 107 6.25 -1.40 5.59
C ILE A 107 5.96 -1.61 4.11
N ASN A 108 5.34 -0.64 3.44
CA ASN A 108 4.97 -0.71 2.04
C ASN A 108 6.21 -0.89 1.15
N GLN A 109 7.21 -0.03 1.35
CA GLN A 109 8.49 -0.08 0.67
C GLN A 109 9.21 -1.41 0.92
N TRP A 110 9.30 -1.81 2.19
CA TRP A 110 10.00 -3.04 2.58
C TRP A 110 9.39 -4.28 1.92
N MET A 111 8.06 -4.34 1.82
CA MET A 111 7.37 -5.47 1.18
C MET A 111 7.72 -5.58 -0.30
N VAL A 112 7.85 -4.47 -1.02
CA VAL A 112 8.23 -4.47 -2.44
C VAL A 112 9.72 -4.72 -2.61
N GLU A 113 10.57 -4.07 -1.83
CA GLU A 113 12.03 -4.19 -1.90
C GLU A 113 12.53 -5.61 -1.64
N ASN A 114 11.85 -6.34 -0.73
CA ASN A 114 12.14 -7.75 -0.43
C ASN A 114 11.35 -8.74 -1.31
N GLY A 115 10.60 -8.25 -2.29
CA GLY A 115 9.88 -9.05 -3.26
C GLY A 115 8.65 -9.79 -2.70
N TRP A 116 8.03 -9.32 -1.63
CA TRP A 116 6.82 -9.90 -1.06
C TRP A 116 5.53 -9.26 -1.58
N ALA A 117 5.65 -8.13 -2.28
CA ALA A 117 4.62 -7.47 -3.05
C ALA A 117 5.21 -6.90 -4.34
N ILE A 118 4.36 -6.56 -5.31
CA ILE A 118 4.76 -5.80 -6.50
C ILE A 118 4.34 -4.33 -6.34
N ALA A 119 5.01 -3.42 -7.04
CA ALA A 119 4.56 -2.04 -7.16
C ALA A 119 3.24 -1.98 -7.93
N TYR A 120 2.20 -1.38 -7.34
CA TYR A 120 0.88 -1.31 -7.96
C TYR A 120 0.74 -0.05 -8.82
N ARG A 121 1.33 -0.09 -10.01
CA ARG A 121 1.46 1.05 -10.94
C ARG A 121 0.14 1.68 -11.38
N TYR A 122 -0.99 1.01 -11.19
CA TYR A 122 -2.30 1.57 -11.50
C TYR A 122 -2.64 2.76 -10.59
N TYR A 123 -2.13 2.77 -9.35
CA TYR A 123 -2.42 3.80 -8.35
C TYR A 123 -1.21 4.66 -7.98
N SER A 124 0.02 4.15 -8.13
CA SER A 124 1.22 4.86 -7.69
C SER A 124 2.47 4.37 -8.42
N THR A 125 3.45 5.26 -8.54
CA THR A 125 4.79 4.96 -9.05
C THR A 125 5.85 4.89 -7.95
N ASP A 126 5.45 5.00 -6.66
CA ASP A 126 6.35 5.21 -5.53
C ASP A 126 7.40 4.10 -5.35
N TYR A 127 7.05 2.84 -5.67
CA TYR A 127 7.89 1.67 -5.35
C TYR A 127 8.44 0.95 -6.59
N ILE A 128 8.56 1.64 -7.73
CA ILE A 128 9.09 1.05 -8.99
C ILE A 128 10.57 0.70 -8.86
N VAL A 129 11.34 1.49 -8.13
CA VAL A 129 12.78 1.29 -7.93
C VAL A 129 13.00 0.05 -7.05
N GLU A 130 12.25 -0.07 -5.96
CA GLU A 130 12.28 -1.21 -5.04
C GLU A 130 11.85 -2.51 -5.75
N GLU A 131 10.81 -2.44 -6.59
CA GLU A 131 10.41 -3.59 -7.39
C GLU A 131 11.51 -4.01 -8.37
N LYS A 132 12.16 -3.05 -9.03
CA LYS A 132 13.28 -3.34 -9.92
C LYS A 132 14.41 -4.03 -9.15
N HIS A 133 14.77 -3.53 -7.98
CA HIS A 133 15.75 -4.15 -7.09
C HIS A 133 15.36 -5.60 -6.75
N ALA A 134 14.14 -5.84 -6.29
CA ALA A 134 13.67 -7.17 -5.92
C ALA A 134 13.70 -8.15 -7.10
N ARG A 135 13.28 -7.70 -8.28
CA ARG A 135 13.26 -8.51 -9.50
C ARG A 135 14.67 -8.87 -9.97
N ASP A 136 15.58 -7.88 -10.04
CA ASP A 136 16.94 -8.09 -10.54
C ASP A 136 17.74 -9.04 -9.62
N ASN A 137 17.43 -9.04 -8.32
CA ASN A 137 18.03 -9.93 -7.32
C ASN A 137 17.21 -11.21 -7.04
N LYS A 138 16.10 -11.45 -7.77
CA LYS A 138 15.21 -12.61 -7.61
C LYS A 138 14.71 -12.80 -6.16
N LEU A 139 14.39 -11.71 -5.47
CA LEU A 139 13.93 -11.74 -4.09
C LEU A 139 12.46 -12.16 -3.99
N GLY A 140 12.10 -12.78 -2.89
CA GLY A 140 10.72 -13.13 -2.56
C GLY A 140 10.02 -13.93 -3.66
N ILE A 141 8.93 -13.41 -4.23
CA ILE A 141 8.17 -14.02 -5.31
C ILE A 141 8.89 -13.97 -6.67
N TRP A 142 9.86 -13.06 -6.85
CA TRP A 142 10.59 -12.88 -8.10
C TRP A 142 11.56 -14.03 -8.43
N LYS A 143 11.79 -14.96 -7.50
CA LYS A 143 12.51 -16.22 -7.74
C LYS A 143 11.64 -17.28 -8.45
N SER A 144 10.36 -17.00 -8.69
CA SER A 144 9.36 -17.94 -9.20
C SER A 144 8.55 -17.34 -10.33
N ASP A 145 7.90 -18.18 -11.10
CA ASP A 145 6.84 -17.77 -12.01
C ASP A 145 5.55 -17.55 -11.22
N PHE A 146 4.93 -16.39 -11.41
CA PHE A 146 3.70 -16.04 -10.71
C PHE A 146 2.77 -15.17 -11.57
N MET A 147 1.49 -15.37 -11.36
CA MET A 147 0.48 -14.46 -11.87
C MET A 147 0.48 -13.18 -11.03
N LYS A 148 0.39 -12.01 -11.66
CA LYS A 148 0.26 -10.75 -10.91
C LYS A 148 -0.99 -10.81 -10.00
N PRO A 149 -0.91 -10.33 -8.73
CA PRO A 149 -2.00 -10.48 -7.77
C PRO A 149 -3.34 -9.93 -8.28
N TYR A 150 -3.33 -8.78 -8.94
CA TYR A 150 -4.52 -8.23 -9.59
C TYR A 150 -5.14 -9.20 -10.61
N ALA A 151 -4.33 -9.80 -11.50
CA ALA A 151 -4.81 -10.75 -12.50
C ALA A 151 -5.38 -12.00 -11.84
N TYR A 152 -4.73 -12.50 -10.80
CA TYR A 152 -5.23 -13.62 -9.99
C TYR A 152 -6.61 -13.32 -9.40
N ARG A 153 -6.82 -12.12 -8.83
CA ARG A 153 -8.14 -11.70 -8.32
C ARG A 153 -9.21 -11.66 -9.41
N GLN A 154 -8.87 -11.14 -10.61
CA GLN A 154 -9.82 -11.08 -11.73
C GLN A 154 -10.25 -12.48 -12.18
N GLN A 155 -9.31 -13.42 -12.28
CA GLN A 155 -9.59 -14.80 -12.70
C GLN A 155 -10.42 -15.57 -11.66
N ASN A 156 -10.27 -15.26 -10.36
CA ASN A 156 -10.92 -15.95 -9.26
C ASN A 156 -12.13 -15.19 -8.68
N LYS A 157 -12.64 -14.16 -9.37
CA LYS A 157 -13.93 -13.53 -9.03
C LYS A 157 -15.04 -14.54 -9.31
N LYS A 158 -15.72 -14.96 -8.24
CA LYS A 158 -16.99 -15.70 -8.33
C LYS A 158 -18.15 -14.72 -8.45
#